data_f5960d8a7f7de41bb05566ed6e45add2
#
_entry.id   f5960d8a7f7de41bb05566ed6e45add2
#
_cell.length_a   1.000
_cell.length_b   1.000
_cell.length_c   1.000
_cell.angle_alpha   90.00
_cell.angle_beta   90.00
_cell.angle_gamma   90.00
#
_symmetry.space_group_name_H-M   'P 1'
#
loop_
_entity.id
_entity.type
_entity.pdbx_description
1 polymer ?
#
loop_
_entity_poly.entity_id
_entity_poly.type
_entity_poly.pdbx_seq_one_letter_code
_entity_poly.pdbx_strand_id
1 'polypeptide(L)'
;MKKILFLFFSVSIFFSCNNDKKFYEKNLNNFKNLIEDINIYFIDSTLNNLEMSNYYTEDFVFYSYPSGKKKGVETSKIDYINNLEQMKKMNMSINIGHSIYLPGINEEAHELDGSVRLYYGATISIDTNNVEFSAYQTINFEEGKISGIWEWADYGGVSSQLNQFMK
;
A
#
# COMPACT_ATOMS: atom_id res chain seq x y z
N MET A 1 27.81 14.60 40.75
CA MET A 1 26.66 13.73 40.42
C MET A 1 25.66 14.37 39.45
N LYS A 2 25.32 15.66 39.53
CA LYS A 2 24.34 16.31 38.58
C LYS A 2 24.75 16.30 37.09
N LYS A 3 26.06 16.35 36.77
CA LYS A 3 26.56 16.38 35.39
C LYS A 3 26.45 15.01 34.65
N ILE A 4 26.52 13.90 35.39
CA ILE A 4 26.40 12.54 34.82
C ILE A 4 24.96 12.24 34.49
N LEU A 5 23.98 12.75 35.23
CA LEU A 5 22.56 12.57 34.97
C LEU A 5 22.13 13.26 33.66
N PHE A 6 22.72 14.42 33.35
CA PHE A 6 22.42 15.18 32.10
C PHE A 6 22.99 14.47 30.87
N LEU A 7 24.12 13.80 30.99
CA LEU A 7 24.72 13.03 29.88
C LEU A 7 23.90 11.79 29.54
N PHE A 8 23.32 11.12 30.56
CA PHE A 8 22.44 9.95 30.34
C PHE A 8 21.12 10.33 29.66
N PHE A 9 20.57 11.50 29.95
CA PHE A 9 19.33 11.98 29.35
C PHE A 9 19.52 12.38 27.86
N SER A 10 20.66 12.96 27.51
CA SER A 10 20.96 13.34 26.13
C SER A 10 21.25 12.13 25.23
N VAL A 11 21.79 11.04 25.76
CA VAL A 11 22.05 9.80 25.01
C VAL A 11 20.75 9.07 24.67
N SER A 12 19.74 9.08 25.55
CA SER A 12 18.45 8.42 25.30
C SER A 12 17.66 9.06 24.15
N ILE A 13 17.80 10.36 23.91
CA ILE A 13 17.11 11.06 22.82
C ILE A 13 17.66 10.64 21.43
N PHE A 14 18.96 10.35 21.32
CA PHE A 14 19.56 9.91 20.06
C PHE A 14 19.20 8.47 19.68
N PHE A 15 18.85 7.61 20.64
CA PHE A 15 18.44 6.23 20.36
C PHE A 15 16.99 6.11 19.84
N SER A 16 16.07 7.02 20.23
CA SER A 16 14.69 7.01 19.77
C SER A 16 14.60 7.29 18.26
N CYS A 17 15.22 8.36 17.79
CA CYS A 17 15.16 8.79 16.38
C CYS A 17 15.74 7.74 15.40
N ASN A 18 16.64 6.88 15.83
CA ASN A 18 17.21 5.80 15.01
C ASN A 18 16.27 4.58 14.87
N ASN A 19 15.38 4.36 15.83
CA ASN A 19 14.45 3.24 15.80
C ASN A 19 13.29 3.50 14.82
N ASP A 20 12.72 4.69 14.84
CA ASP A 20 11.56 5.04 14.00
C ASP A 20 11.92 5.02 12.51
N LYS A 21 13.12 5.49 12.17
CA LYS A 21 13.66 5.38 10.82
C LYS A 21 13.83 3.91 10.39
N LYS A 22 14.35 3.05 11.25
CA LYS A 22 14.51 1.61 10.95
C LYS A 22 13.16 0.92 10.79
N PHE A 23 12.15 1.28 11.58
CA PHE A 23 10.80 0.78 11.43
C PHE A 23 10.22 1.17 10.08
N TYR A 24 10.30 2.44 9.71
CA TYR A 24 9.86 2.92 8.40
C TYR A 24 10.58 2.18 7.27
N GLU A 25 11.91 2.08 7.30
CA GLU A 25 12.69 1.39 6.26
C GLU A 25 12.30 -0.09 6.11
N LYS A 26 12.07 -0.78 7.22
CA LYS A 26 11.59 -2.18 7.21
C LYS A 26 10.21 -2.29 6.56
N ASN A 27 9.27 -1.44 6.98
CA ASN A 27 7.90 -1.42 6.47
C ASN A 27 7.88 -1.05 4.99
N LEU A 28 8.67 -0.06 4.58
CA LEU A 28 8.82 0.33 3.18
C LEU A 28 9.34 -0.82 2.31
N ASN A 29 10.36 -1.54 2.77
CA ASN A 29 10.90 -2.68 2.03
C ASN A 29 9.87 -3.80 1.91
N ASN A 30 9.13 -4.09 2.99
CA ASN A 30 8.06 -5.08 2.96
C ASN A 30 6.96 -4.70 1.97
N PHE A 31 6.58 -3.43 1.93
CA PHE A 31 5.58 -2.94 0.99
C PHE A 31 6.06 -2.96 -0.48
N LYS A 32 7.34 -2.65 -0.73
CA LYS A 32 7.93 -2.76 -2.07
C LYS A 32 7.94 -4.19 -2.59
N ASN A 33 8.27 -5.15 -1.72
CA ASN A 33 8.21 -6.58 -2.06
C ASN A 33 6.79 -7.00 -2.43
N LEU A 34 5.78 -6.55 -1.68
CA LEU A 34 4.39 -6.79 -2.01
C LEU A 34 4.01 -6.27 -3.41
N ILE A 35 4.42 -5.03 -3.75
CA ILE A 35 4.15 -4.45 -5.08
C ILE A 35 4.83 -5.28 -6.18
N GLU A 36 6.07 -5.72 -5.95
CA GLU A 36 6.80 -6.57 -6.88
C GLU A 36 6.09 -7.91 -7.07
N ASP A 37 5.66 -8.56 -6.00
CA ASP A 37 4.92 -9.82 -6.04
C ASP A 37 3.58 -9.68 -6.78
N ILE A 38 2.85 -8.57 -6.58
CA ILE A 38 1.64 -8.27 -7.36
C ILE A 38 1.95 -8.15 -8.84
N ASN A 39 2.97 -7.39 -9.21
CA ASN A 39 3.36 -7.21 -10.61
C ASN A 39 3.78 -8.56 -11.23
N ILE A 40 4.58 -9.36 -10.54
CA ILE A 40 5.00 -10.70 -10.98
C ILE A 40 3.78 -11.61 -11.15
N TYR A 41 2.86 -11.62 -10.19
CA TYR A 41 1.64 -12.42 -10.25
C TYR A 41 0.85 -12.18 -11.54
N PHE A 42 0.72 -10.93 -11.98
CA PHE A 42 -0.03 -10.61 -13.19
C PHE A 42 0.74 -10.91 -14.47
N ILE A 43 2.07 -10.84 -14.46
CA ILE A 43 2.92 -11.14 -15.62
C ILE A 43 3.10 -12.66 -15.82
N ASP A 44 3.27 -13.41 -14.75
CA ASP A 44 3.53 -14.85 -14.81
C ASP A 44 2.22 -15.63 -14.92
N SER A 45 1.95 -16.16 -16.13
CA SER A 45 0.75 -16.96 -16.41
C SER A 45 0.71 -18.31 -15.68
N THR A 46 1.82 -18.77 -15.11
CA THR A 46 1.89 -20.04 -14.36
C THR A 46 1.41 -19.92 -12.91
N LEU A 47 1.41 -18.69 -12.37
CA LEU A 47 0.95 -18.40 -11.02
C LEU A 47 -0.59 -18.31 -10.99
N ASN A 48 -1.21 -19.29 -10.32
CA ASN A 48 -2.68 -19.34 -10.19
C ASN A 48 -3.21 -18.72 -8.90
N ASN A 49 -2.37 -18.66 -7.86
CA ASN A 49 -2.73 -18.11 -6.55
C ASN A 49 -1.79 -16.96 -6.20
N LEU A 50 -2.35 -15.94 -5.55
CA LEU A 50 -1.60 -14.81 -5.06
C LEU A 50 -1.29 -15.02 -3.57
N GLU A 51 -0.08 -15.46 -3.25
CA GLU A 51 0.35 -15.71 -1.87
C GLU A 51 0.71 -14.42 -1.13
N MET A 52 -0.29 -13.58 -0.88
CA MET A 52 -0.13 -12.28 -0.21
C MET A 52 -0.51 -12.29 1.27
N SER A 53 -1.09 -13.37 1.78
CA SER A 53 -1.64 -13.41 3.14
C SER A 53 -0.61 -13.05 4.22
N ASN A 54 0.66 -13.30 3.97
CA ASN A 54 1.75 -13.03 4.90
C ASN A 54 2.12 -11.53 5.01
N TYR A 55 1.76 -10.72 4.02
CA TYR A 55 2.00 -9.27 4.04
C TYR A 55 1.00 -8.52 4.91
N TYR A 56 -0.18 -9.08 5.16
CA TYR A 56 -1.28 -8.42 5.86
C TYR A 56 -1.53 -9.00 7.23
N THR A 57 -2.04 -8.17 8.16
CA THR A 57 -2.62 -8.64 9.41
C THR A 57 -3.91 -9.42 9.15
N GLU A 58 -4.44 -10.13 10.15
CA GLU A 58 -5.69 -10.88 9.97
C GLU A 58 -6.91 -9.95 9.83
N ASP A 59 -6.86 -8.80 10.47
CA ASP A 59 -7.90 -7.77 10.47
C ASP A 59 -7.65 -6.65 9.45
N PHE A 60 -6.77 -6.89 8.47
CA PHE A 60 -6.48 -5.93 7.39
C PHE A 60 -7.75 -5.44 6.71
N VAL A 61 -7.81 -4.14 6.44
CA VAL A 61 -8.88 -3.51 5.66
C VAL A 61 -8.30 -2.60 4.58
N PHE A 62 -8.82 -2.73 3.37
CA PHE A 62 -8.58 -1.80 2.28
C PHE A 62 -9.75 -0.83 2.17
N TYR A 63 -9.46 0.47 2.21
CA TYR A 63 -10.44 1.55 2.05
C TYR A 63 -10.25 2.24 0.71
N SER A 64 -11.23 2.17 -0.17
CA SER A 64 -11.28 2.99 -1.39
C SER A 64 -12.18 4.20 -1.21
N TYR A 65 -11.83 5.34 -1.81
CA TYR A 65 -12.57 6.59 -1.71
C TYR A 65 -13.12 7.05 -3.07
N PRO A 66 -14.08 6.33 -3.67
CA PRO A 66 -14.73 6.79 -4.89
C PRO A 66 -15.61 8.00 -4.62
N SER A 67 -15.87 8.80 -5.66
CA SER A 67 -16.75 9.96 -5.59
C SER A 67 -18.11 9.62 -4.99
N GLY A 68 -18.60 10.46 -4.07
CA GLY A 68 -19.86 10.26 -3.33
C GLY A 68 -19.77 9.32 -2.11
N LYS A 69 -18.65 8.71 -1.85
CA LYS A 69 -18.43 7.82 -0.68
C LYS A 69 -17.45 8.45 0.32
N LYS A 70 -17.88 9.50 1.03
CA LYS A 70 -17.07 10.27 1.97
C LYS A 70 -16.37 9.42 3.05
N LYS A 71 -17.03 8.34 3.51
CA LYS A 71 -16.46 7.43 4.52
C LYS A 71 -15.55 6.36 3.93
N GLY A 72 -15.44 6.30 2.60
CA GLY A 72 -14.79 5.21 1.88
C GLY A 72 -15.69 3.98 1.74
N VAL A 73 -15.16 2.99 1.04
CA VAL A 73 -15.73 1.64 0.90
C VAL A 73 -14.71 0.67 1.46
N GLU A 74 -15.12 -0.10 2.44
CA GLU A 74 -14.29 -1.10 3.11
C GLU A 74 -14.28 -2.40 2.31
N THR A 75 -13.10 -2.99 2.17
CA THR A 75 -12.88 -4.30 1.55
C THR A 75 -12.02 -5.14 2.50
N SER A 76 -12.49 -6.30 2.89
CA SER A 76 -11.77 -7.21 3.78
C SER A 76 -10.52 -7.77 3.12
N LYS A 77 -9.57 -8.31 3.92
CA LYS A 77 -8.38 -9.02 3.43
C LYS A 77 -8.72 -10.06 2.36
N ILE A 78 -9.70 -10.90 2.67
CA ILE A 78 -10.12 -12.01 1.78
C ILE A 78 -10.68 -11.45 0.47
N ASP A 79 -11.57 -10.46 0.55
CA ASP A 79 -12.18 -9.87 -0.64
C ASP A 79 -11.16 -9.09 -1.49
N TYR A 80 -10.20 -8.42 -0.83
CA TYR A 80 -9.13 -7.70 -1.53
C TYR A 80 -8.26 -8.64 -2.37
N ILE A 81 -7.83 -9.77 -1.78
CA ILE A 81 -7.04 -10.79 -2.49
C ILE A 81 -7.89 -11.42 -3.60
N ASN A 82 -9.13 -11.81 -3.30
CA ASN A 82 -10.05 -12.39 -4.28
C ASN A 82 -10.29 -11.45 -5.47
N ASN A 83 -10.39 -10.14 -5.25
CA ASN A 83 -10.58 -9.17 -6.33
C ASN A 83 -9.39 -9.17 -7.31
N LEU A 84 -8.15 -9.23 -6.80
CA LEU A 84 -6.95 -9.32 -7.65
C LEU A 84 -6.92 -10.64 -8.44
N GLU A 85 -7.29 -11.76 -7.81
CA GLU A 85 -7.39 -13.05 -8.49
C GLU A 85 -8.48 -13.06 -9.57
N GLN A 86 -9.63 -12.43 -9.30
CA GLN A 86 -10.71 -12.31 -10.29
C GLN A 86 -10.28 -11.45 -11.48
N MET A 87 -9.54 -10.36 -11.27
CA MET A 87 -8.97 -9.59 -12.37
C MET A 87 -8.15 -10.48 -13.31
N LYS A 88 -7.25 -11.30 -12.78
CA LYS A 88 -6.44 -12.22 -13.59
C LYS A 88 -7.30 -13.26 -14.33
N LYS A 89 -8.31 -13.84 -13.68
CA LYS A 89 -9.25 -14.78 -14.31
C LYS A 89 -10.06 -14.15 -15.46
N MET A 90 -10.26 -12.84 -15.42
CA MET A 90 -10.90 -12.07 -16.50
C MET A 90 -9.91 -11.58 -17.57
N ASN A 91 -8.70 -12.12 -17.63
CA ASN A 91 -7.61 -11.66 -18.49
C ASN A 91 -7.26 -10.17 -18.29
N MET A 92 -7.52 -9.63 -17.11
CA MET A 92 -7.07 -8.31 -16.71
C MET A 92 -5.75 -8.43 -15.95
N SER A 93 -4.89 -7.44 -16.12
CA SER A 93 -3.68 -7.31 -15.33
C SER A 93 -3.56 -5.89 -14.79
N ILE A 94 -2.88 -5.75 -13.67
CA ILE A 94 -2.44 -4.46 -13.15
C ILE A 94 -0.92 -4.44 -13.05
N ASN A 95 -0.32 -3.35 -13.50
CA ASN A 95 1.10 -3.05 -13.32
C ASN A 95 1.23 -1.74 -12.55
N ILE A 96 1.79 -1.81 -11.35
CA ILE A 96 2.14 -0.64 -10.55
C ILE A 96 3.55 -0.21 -10.97
N GLY A 97 3.62 0.95 -11.64
CA GLY A 97 4.84 1.49 -12.26
C GLY A 97 5.52 2.55 -11.41
N HIS A 98 5.63 3.77 -11.95
CA HIS A 98 6.28 4.89 -11.26
C HIS A 98 5.70 5.14 -9.88
N SER A 99 6.57 5.14 -8.86
CA SER A 99 6.17 5.25 -7.47
C SER A 99 7.06 6.21 -6.69
N ILE A 100 6.44 7.09 -5.91
CA ILE A 100 7.11 8.01 -4.98
C ILE A 100 6.69 7.62 -3.56
N TYR A 101 7.64 7.15 -2.77
CA TYR A 101 7.43 6.72 -1.39
C TYR A 101 7.85 7.82 -0.43
N LEU A 102 6.98 8.16 0.51
CA LEU A 102 7.22 9.13 1.57
C LEU A 102 6.92 8.50 2.93
N PRO A 103 7.64 8.89 3.99
CA PRO A 103 7.30 8.44 5.33
C PRO A 103 6.01 9.11 5.83
N GLY A 104 5.25 8.36 6.63
CA GLY A 104 4.18 8.94 7.42
C GLY A 104 4.71 9.58 8.71
N ILE A 105 3.91 10.51 9.22
CA ILE A 105 4.23 11.31 10.41
C ILE A 105 3.02 11.27 11.33
N ASN A 106 3.27 11.00 12.62
CA ASN A 106 2.26 11.16 13.65
C ASN A 106 1.89 12.65 13.80
N GLU A 107 0.60 12.95 13.76
CA GLU A 107 0.10 14.34 13.74
C GLU A 107 0.37 15.08 15.06
N GLU A 108 0.43 14.39 16.19
CA GLU A 108 0.64 14.98 17.51
C GLU A 108 2.14 15.15 17.83
N ALA A 109 2.93 14.10 17.59
CA ALA A 109 4.35 14.07 17.93
C ALA A 109 5.24 14.70 16.85
N HIS A 110 4.75 14.81 15.60
CA HIS A 110 5.52 15.21 14.41
C HIS A 110 6.76 14.34 14.14
N GLU A 111 6.70 13.07 14.57
CA GLU A 111 7.73 12.06 14.41
C GLU A 111 7.29 11.00 13.40
N LEU A 112 8.24 10.21 12.86
CA LEU A 112 7.93 9.11 11.97
C LEU A 112 7.06 8.08 12.70
N ASP A 113 5.95 7.67 12.08
CA ASP A 113 5.00 6.69 12.64
C ASP A 113 5.14 5.29 12.04
N GLY A 114 6.14 5.08 11.19
CA GLY A 114 6.40 3.81 10.51
C GLY A 114 5.46 3.54 9.33
N SER A 115 4.45 4.36 9.10
CA SER A 115 3.56 4.23 7.94
C SER A 115 4.23 4.73 6.66
N VAL A 116 3.68 4.29 5.51
CA VAL A 116 4.15 4.67 4.17
C VAL A 116 3.07 5.48 3.46
N ARG A 117 3.47 6.51 2.75
CA ARG A 117 2.64 7.27 1.81
C ARG A 117 3.15 6.97 0.42
N LEU A 118 2.26 6.63 -0.48
CA LEU A 118 2.60 6.26 -1.86
C LEU A 118 1.81 7.11 -2.84
N TYR A 119 2.53 7.79 -3.74
CA TYR A 119 1.99 8.29 -5.00
C TYR A 119 2.46 7.37 -6.11
N TYR A 120 1.56 6.85 -6.94
CA TYR A 120 1.94 5.92 -7.98
C TYR A 120 1.11 6.10 -9.25
N GLY A 121 1.70 5.71 -10.36
CA GLY A 121 1.02 5.46 -11.61
C GLY A 121 0.84 3.96 -11.81
N ALA A 122 -0.32 3.56 -12.28
CA ALA A 122 -0.60 2.17 -12.63
C ALA A 122 -1.29 2.06 -13.99
N THR A 123 -1.15 0.90 -14.59
CA THR A 123 -1.81 0.53 -15.84
C THR A 123 -2.64 -0.73 -15.60
N ILE A 124 -3.93 -0.66 -15.88
CA ILE A 124 -4.77 -1.86 -15.99
C ILE A 124 -4.87 -2.21 -17.47
N SER A 125 -4.48 -3.45 -17.81
CA SER A 125 -4.56 -3.97 -19.16
C SER A 125 -5.66 -5.00 -19.26
N ILE A 126 -6.43 -4.97 -20.36
CA ILE A 126 -7.41 -5.97 -20.75
C ILE A 126 -7.26 -6.22 -22.25
N ASP A 127 -6.91 -7.45 -22.65
CA ASP A 127 -6.52 -7.81 -24.02
C ASP A 127 -5.42 -6.86 -24.55
N THR A 128 -5.72 -6.05 -25.56
CA THR A 128 -4.81 -5.07 -26.18
C THR A 128 -5.02 -3.65 -25.69
N ASN A 129 -5.95 -3.42 -24.77
CA ASN A 129 -6.32 -2.09 -24.28
C ASN A 129 -5.70 -1.82 -22.92
N ASN A 130 -5.37 -0.55 -22.70
CA ASN A 130 -4.76 -0.09 -21.44
C ASN A 130 -5.56 1.09 -20.87
N VAL A 131 -5.73 1.08 -19.55
CA VAL A 131 -6.22 2.23 -18.77
C VAL A 131 -5.13 2.65 -17.81
N GLU A 132 -4.59 3.84 -18.02
CA GLU A 132 -3.59 4.43 -17.15
C GLU A 132 -4.25 5.36 -16.13
N PHE A 133 -3.81 5.29 -14.89
CA PHE A 133 -4.30 6.16 -13.83
C PHE A 133 -3.22 6.44 -12.79
N SER A 134 -3.45 7.48 -11.99
CA SER A 134 -2.62 7.79 -10.83
C SER A 134 -3.45 7.65 -9.57
N ALA A 135 -2.79 7.24 -8.50
CA ALA A 135 -3.43 7.10 -7.20
C ALA A 135 -2.49 7.55 -6.07
N TYR A 136 -3.10 7.78 -4.92
CA TYR A 136 -2.42 8.01 -3.66
C TYR A 136 -2.89 7.01 -2.63
N GLN A 137 -1.95 6.42 -1.89
CA GLN A 137 -2.24 5.52 -0.78
C GLN A 137 -1.58 5.98 0.51
N THR A 138 -2.24 5.69 1.62
CA THR A 138 -1.63 5.64 2.94
C THR A 138 -1.65 4.20 3.44
N ILE A 139 -0.51 3.71 3.90
CA ILE A 139 -0.31 2.32 4.31
C ILE A 139 0.15 2.29 5.76
N ASN A 140 -0.64 1.67 6.63
CA ASN A 140 -0.33 1.49 8.04
C ASN A 140 0.16 0.07 8.30
N PHE A 141 0.97 -0.07 9.35
CA PHE A 141 1.61 -1.34 9.71
C PHE A 141 1.44 -1.64 11.19
N GLU A 142 1.26 -2.92 11.51
CA GLU A 142 1.32 -3.49 12.84
C GLU A 142 2.26 -4.69 12.81
N GLU A 143 3.26 -4.70 13.69
CA GLU A 143 4.29 -5.74 13.79
C GLU A 143 5.01 -6.05 12.46
N GLY A 144 5.09 -5.05 11.57
CA GLY A 144 5.72 -5.16 10.26
C GLY A 144 4.82 -5.74 9.17
N LYS A 145 3.55 -6.02 9.46
CA LYS A 145 2.50 -6.38 8.49
C LYS A 145 1.61 -5.18 8.20
N ILE A 146 1.03 -5.14 7.02
CA ILE A 146 0.09 -4.09 6.62
C ILE A 146 -1.24 -4.33 7.33
N SER A 147 -1.66 -3.37 8.16
CA SER A 147 -2.93 -3.41 8.87
C SER A 147 -4.06 -2.67 8.14
N GLY A 148 -3.71 -1.70 7.28
CA GLY A 148 -4.71 -1.01 6.49
C GLY A 148 -4.10 -0.22 5.35
N ILE A 149 -4.85 -0.10 4.26
CA ILE A 149 -4.55 0.74 3.11
C ILE A 149 -5.72 1.65 2.85
N TRP A 150 -5.48 2.95 2.71
CA TRP A 150 -6.45 3.95 2.28
C TRP A 150 -6.02 4.48 0.92
N GLU A 151 -6.90 4.35 -0.09
CA GLU A 151 -6.58 4.71 -1.46
C GLU A 151 -7.54 5.75 -2.03
N TRP A 152 -6.97 6.75 -2.66
CA TRP A 152 -7.66 7.76 -3.48
C TRP A 152 -7.22 7.62 -4.93
N ALA A 153 -8.17 7.34 -5.81
CA ALA A 153 -7.99 7.21 -7.25
C ALA A 153 -9.24 7.69 -8.00
N ASP A 154 -9.13 7.92 -9.30
CA ASP A 154 -10.31 8.16 -10.15
C ASP A 154 -10.99 6.84 -10.52
N TYR A 155 -11.63 6.22 -9.53
CA TYR A 155 -12.37 4.97 -9.73
C TYR A 155 -13.45 5.07 -10.80
N GLY A 156 -14.13 6.24 -10.91
CA GLY A 156 -15.19 6.47 -11.89
C GLY A 156 -14.65 6.50 -13.30
N GLY A 157 -13.57 7.24 -13.53
CA GLY A 157 -12.91 7.33 -14.83
C GLY A 157 -12.31 5.98 -15.26
N VAL A 158 -11.62 5.28 -14.37
CA VAL A 158 -11.07 3.93 -14.63
C VAL A 158 -12.18 2.96 -15.00
N SER A 159 -13.23 2.86 -14.19
CA SER A 159 -14.37 1.97 -14.46
C SER A 159 -15.08 2.29 -15.76
N SER A 160 -15.26 3.58 -16.08
CA SER A 160 -15.89 4.01 -17.33
C SER A 160 -15.09 3.56 -18.56
N GLN A 161 -13.76 3.66 -18.53
CA GLN A 161 -12.90 3.22 -19.62
C GLN A 161 -12.89 1.69 -19.75
N LEU A 162 -12.72 0.95 -18.63
CA LEU A 162 -12.77 -0.51 -18.65
C LEU A 162 -14.08 -1.06 -19.23
N ASN A 163 -15.22 -0.46 -18.88
CA ASN A 163 -16.53 -0.86 -19.40
C ASN A 163 -16.68 -0.68 -20.92
N GLN A 164 -15.85 0.16 -21.56
CA GLN A 164 -15.84 0.28 -23.02
C GLN A 164 -15.13 -0.90 -23.69
N PHE A 165 -14.19 -1.53 -23.01
CA PHE A 165 -13.38 -2.63 -23.52
C PHE A 165 -14.00 -4.01 -23.25
N MET A 166 -14.86 -4.11 -22.24
CA MET A 166 -15.56 -5.36 -21.86
C MET A 166 -16.88 -5.61 -22.64
N LYS A 167 -17.12 -4.87 -23.72
CA LYS A 167 -18.27 -5.08 -24.62
C LYS A 167 -17.88 -6.00 -25.73
#